data_2e8bbc0bcb30895937bbca1a954573f4
#
_entry.id   2e8bbc0bcb30895937bbca1a954573f4
#
_cell.length_a   1.000
_cell.length_b   1.000
_cell.length_c   1.000
_cell.angle_alpha   90.00
_cell.angle_beta   90.00
_cell.angle_gamma   90.00
#
_symmetry.space_group_name_H-M   'P 1'
#
loop_
_entity.id
_entity.type
_entity.pdbx_description
1 polymer ?
#
loop_
_entity_poly.entity_id
_entity_poly.type
_entity_poly.pdbx_seq_one_letter_code
_entity_poly.pdbx_strand_id
1 'polypeptide(L)'
;MEKKLVYTGKTKNVYALENGNYLLKFKDDCTGKDGVFDPGMNEVGLTIEGVGDVNLRMSIYFFEKINAAGIRTHFVSADLKETTMEVLPAKVFGRGLEVICRHKAVGSFYRRYSDYIQEGADLPAYVEMTFKDDAKGDPLVTKDGLIALGIMTADQYEDIKAMTQQITQIVADEMKARGMELYDIKFEYGYDADGKVMLIDEIASGNMRVYKDGEYIDPMTLSKLFFA
;
A
#
# COMPACT_ATOMS: atom_id res chain seq x y z
N MET A 1 -7.78 26.88 5.91
CA MET A 1 -6.39 26.71 5.45
C MET A 1 -6.40 26.69 3.94
N GLU A 2 -5.58 27.51 3.31
CA GLU A 2 -5.40 27.49 1.86
C GLU A 2 -4.69 26.19 1.47
N LYS A 3 -5.24 25.46 0.51
CA LYS A 3 -4.68 24.19 0.02
C LYS A 3 -4.42 24.29 -1.47
N LYS A 4 -3.21 23.94 -1.90
CA LYS A 4 -2.78 23.98 -3.31
C LYS A 4 -2.66 22.57 -3.84
N LEU A 5 -3.42 22.22 -4.88
CA LEU A 5 -3.27 20.95 -5.59
C LEU A 5 -1.86 20.86 -6.19
N VAL A 6 -1.11 19.81 -5.84
CA VAL A 6 0.26 19.57 -6.30
C VAL A 6 0.41 18.30 -7.11
N TYR A 7 -0.51 17.34 -6.94
CA TYR A 7 -0.48 16.10 -7.71
C TYR A 7 -1.88 15.47 -7.80
N THR A 8 -2.22 14.93 -8.95
CA THR A 8 -3.43 14.14 -9.19
C THR A 8 -3.05 12.69 -9.46
N GLY A 9 -3.29 11.84 -8.46
CA GLY A 9 -3.06 10.40 -8.57
C GLY A 9 -4.29 9.63 -9.07
N LYS A 10 -4.15 8.34 -9.23
CA LYS A 10 -5.22 7.42 -9.65
C LYS A 10 -6.35 7.40 -8.60
N THR A 11 -6.02 7.15 -7.35
CA THR A 11 -6.98 6.99 -6.23
C THR A 11 -7.03 8.17 -5.28
N LYS A 12 -6.08 9.12 -5.37
CA LYS A 12 -5.97 10.29 -4.47
C LYS A 12 -5.49 11.53 -5.20
N ASN A 13 -5.96 12.68 -4.75
CA ASN A 13 -5.35 13.97 -5.06
C ASN A 13 -4.51 14.45 -3.86
N VAL A 14 -3.37 15.07 -4.14
CA VAL A 14 -2.44 15.57 -3.12
C VAL A 14 -2.42 17.09 -3.13
N TYR A 15 -2.63 17.69 -1.98
CA TYR A 15 -2.58 19.13 -1.79
C TYR A 15 -1.46 19.49 -0.82
N ALA A 16 -0.72 20.55 -1.10
CA ALA A 16 0.21 21.14 -0.15
C ALA A 16 -0.56 22.04 0.82
N LEU A 17 -0.20 21.97 2.11
CA LEU A 17 -0.74 22.79 3.19
C LEU A 17 0.28 23.85 3.61
N GLU A 18 -0.20 24.95 4.22
CA GLU A 18 0.63 26.07 4.71
C GLU A 18 1.62 25.66 5.81
N ASN A 19 1.28 24.61 6.59
CA ASN A 19 2.16 24.08 7.65
C ASN A 19 3.28 23.16 7.13
N GLY A 20 3.41 23.01 5.81
CA GLY A 20 4.42 22.15 5.17
C GLY A 20 4.02 20.68 5.01
N ASN A 21 2.89 20.26 5.57
CA ASN A 21 2.33 18.93 5.38
C ASN A 21 1.60 18.80 4.03
N TYR A 22 1.18 17.59 3.71
CA TYR A 22 0.29 17.32 2.58
C TYR A 22 -1.07 16.83 3.05
N LEU A 23 -2.09 17.09 2.23
CA LEU A 23 -3.43 16.56 2.40
C LEU A 23 -3.74 15.62 1.25
N LEU A 24 -4.03 14.37 1.56
CA LEU A 24 -4.49 13.37 0.61
C LEU A 24 -6.01 13.37 0.59
N LYS A 25 -6.62 13.67 -0.56
CA LYS A 25 -8.07 13.55 -0.78
C LYS A 25 -8.33 12.24 -1.50
N PHE A 26 -8.98 11.31 -0.83
CA PHE A 26 -9.32 10.01 -1.40
C PHE A 26 -10.43 10.15 -2.44
N LYS A 27 -10.37 9.34 -3.48
CA LYS A 27 -11.31 9.30 -4.61
C LYS A 27 -12.03 7.96 -4.64
N ASP A 28 -13.14 7.93 -5.35
CA ASP A 28 -13.87 6.69 -5.60
C ASP A 28 -13.36 5.92 -6.83
N ASP A 29 -12.26 6.39 -7.42
CA ASP A 29 -11.58 5.70 -8.51
C ASP A 29 -10.78 4.51 -7.98
N CYS A 30 -10.87 3.37 -8.66
CA CYS A 30 -10.17 2.13 -8.33
C CYS A 30 -9.28 1.67 -9.47
N THR A 31 -8.17 1.04 -9.13
CA THR A 31 -7.34 0.33 -10.11
C THR A 31 -8.07 -0.93 -10.60
N GLY A 32 -7.86 -1.26 -11.87
CA GLY A 32 -8.50 -2.41 -12.49
C GLY A 32 -8.48 -2.32 -14.00
N LYS A 33 -9.20 -3.25 -14.64
CA LYS A 33 -9.32 -3.30 -16.10
C LYS A 33 -10.72 -3.74 -16.50
N ASP A 34 -11.25 -3.12 -17.56
CA ASP A 34 -12.55 -3.49 -18.16
C ASP A 34 -13.70 -3.57 -17.15
N GLY A 35 -13.72 -2.66 -16.17
CA GLY A 35 -14.75 -2.61 -15.13
C GLY A 35 -14.55 -3.61 -13.99
N VAL A 36 -13.44 -4.34 -13.96
CA VAL A 36 -13.10 -5.30 -12.90
C VAL A 36 -11.99 -4.72 -12.02
N PHE A 37 -12.22 -4.69 -10.72
CA PHE A 37 -11.22 -4.27 -9.73
C PHE A 37 -10.05 -5.26 -9.67
N ASP A 38 -8.82 -4.76 -9.75
CA ASP A 38 -7.60 -5.53 -9.45
C ASP A 38 -6.56 -4.58 -8.82
N PRO A 39 -6.14 -4.83 -7.57
CA PRO A 39 -5.14 -4.00 -6.89
C PRO A 39 -3.74 -4.09 -7.52
N GLY A 40 -3.50 -5.04 -8.41
CA GLY A 40 -2.25 -5.18 -9.14
C GLY A 40 -2.24 -4.52 -10.53
N MET A 41 -3.28 -3.74 -10.87
CA MET A 41 -3.35 -3.02 -12.15
C MET A 41 -2.87 -1.58 -12.00
N ASN A 42 -2.30 -1.04 -13.10
CA ASN A 42 -1.68 0.29 -13.13
C ASN A 42 -2.55 1.36 -13.80
N GLU A 43 -3.81 1.07 -14.05
CA GLU A 43 -4.78 2.00 -14.64
C GLU A 43 -6.04 2.10 -13.79
N VAL A 44 -6.77 3.21 -13.92
CA VAL A 44 -8.10 3.33 -13.35
C VAL A 44 -9.05 2.54 -14.24
N GLY A 45 -9.60 1.46 -13.72
CA GLY A 45 -10.51 0.57 -14.45
C GLY A 45 -11.98 0.79 -14.16
N LEU A 46 -12.30 1.40 -13.00
CA LEU A 46 -13.66 1.62 -12.56
C LEU A 46 -13.75 2.66 -11.44
N THR A 47 -14.97 3.10 -11.16
CA THR A 47 -15.32 3.93 -10.00
C THR A 47 -16.30 3.15 -9.13
N ILE A 48 -16.04 3.06 -7.81
CA ILE A 48 -16.93 2.42 -6.83
C ILE A 48 -17.34 3.48 -5.81
N GLU A 49 -18.61 3.86 -5.81
CA GLU A 49 -19.14 4.87 -4.90
C GLU A 49 -18.85 4.53 -3.43
N GLY A 50 -18.26 5.47 -2.69
CA GLY A 50 -17.91 5.33 -1.29
C GLY A 50 -16.62 4.58 -1.00
N VAL A 51 -15.90 4.05 -2.01
CA VAL A 51 -14.64 3.32 -1.78
C VAL A 51 -13.55 4.23 -1.21
N GLY A 52 -13.54 5.51 -1.54
CA GLY A 52 -12.62 6.48 -0.95
C GLY A 52 -12.80 6.61 0.55
N ASP A 53 -14.04 6.66 1.05
CA ASP A 53 -14.33 6.71 2.49
C ASP A 53 -13.90 5.42 3.21
N VAL A 54 -14.23 4.24 2.66
CA VAL A 54 -13.85 2.98 3.30
C VAL A 54 -12.33 2.76 3.29
N ASN A 55 -11.63 3.17 2.24
CA ASN A 55 -10.16 3.11 2.17
C ASN A 55 -9.52 4.07 3.18
N LEU A 56 -10.05 5.27 3.35
CA LEU A 56 -9.59 6.21 4.38
C LEU A 56 -9.78 5.63 5.79
N ARG A 57 -10.97 5.08 6.11
CA ARG A 57 -11.24 4.45 7.42
C ARG A 57 -10.28 3.32 7.73
N MET A 58 -10.02 2.46 6.76
CA MET A 58 -9.08 1.35 6.91
C MET A 58 -7.64 1.86 7.12
N SER A 59 -7.24 2.88 6.36
CA SER A 59 -5.92 3.51 6.50
C SER A 59 -5.73 4.13 7.88
N ILE A 60 -6.71 4.86 8.41
CA ILE A 60 -6.67 5.43 9.77
C ILE A 60 -6.44 4.31 10.79
N TYR A 61 -7.26 3.26 10.73
CA TYR A 61 -7.18 2.13 11.66
C TYR A 61 -5.78 1.50 11.69
N PHE A 62 -5.22 1.22 10.51
CA PHE A 62 -3.91 0.59 10.44
C PHE A 62 -2.77 1.53 10.79
N PHE A 63 -2.81 2.80 10.38
CA PHE A 63 -1.78 3.76 10.75
C PHE A 63 -1.72 3.98 12.27
N GLU A 64 -2.87 4.07 12.93
CA GLU A 64 -2.91 4.17 14.40
C GLU A 64 -2.29 2.94 15.08
N LYS A 65 -2.61 1.73 14.61
CA LYS A 65 -2.02 0.49 15.14
C LYS A 65 -0.52 0.38 14.89
N ILE A 66 -0.07 0.74 13.70
CA ILE A 66 1.33 0.71 13.30
C ILE A 66 2.13 1.71 14.12
N ASN A 67 1.62 2.94 14.29
CA ASN A 67 2.24 3.95 15.14
C ASN A 67 2.28 3.50 16.62
N ALA A 68 1.23 2.86 17.13
CA ALA A 68 1.20 2.29 18.48
C ALA A 68 2.21 1.15 18.66
N ALA A 69 2.55 0.43 17.60
CA ALA A 69 3.63 -0.58 17.59
C ALA A 69 5.04 0.03 17.49
N GLY A 70 5.17 1.37 17.47
CA GLY A 70 6.45 2.08 17.37
C GLY A 70 7.03 2.15 15.96
N ILE A 71 6.27 1.74 14.94
CA ILE A 71 6.68 1.84 13.54
C ILE A 71 6.25 3.20 13.00
N ARG A 72 7.19 3.90 12.37
CA ARG A 72 6.98 5.26 11.91
C ARG A 72 6.15 5.31 10.62
N THR A 73 5.15 6.19 10.60
CA THR A 73 4.32 6.44 9.42
C THR A 73 4.24 7.93 9.13
N HIS A 74 3.78 8.30 7.95
CA HIS A 74 3.53 9.70 7.59
C HIS A 74 2.19 10.24 8.13
N PHE A 75 1.35 9.42 8.72
CA PHE A 75 0.01 9.79 9.19
C PHE A 75 0.05 10.83 10.31
N VAL A 76 -0.73 11.91 10.17
CA VAL A 76 -0.90 12.97 11.17
C VAL A 76 -2.33 12.99 11.70
N SER A 77 -3.29 13.15 10.82
CA SER A 77 -4.72 13.24 11.17
C SER A 77 -5.60 12.94 9.96
N ALA A 78 -6.89 12.78 10.19
CA ALA A 78 -7.86 12.60 9.10
C ALA A 78 -9.19 13.29 9.38
N ASP A 79 -9.90 13.64 8.31
CA ASP A 79 -11.27 14.14 8.34
C ASP A 79 -12.15 13.23 7.48
N LEU A 80 -12.99 12.43 8.14
CA LEU A 80 -13.91 11.49 7.48
C LEU A 80 -15.01 12.21 6.68
N LYS A 81 -15.43 13.41 7.09
CA LYS A 81 -16.47 14.18 6.37
C LYS A 81 -15.96 14.65 5.01
N GLU A 82 -14.70 15.08 5.00
CA GLU A 82 -14.02 15.55 3.80
C GLU A 82 -13.31 14.44 3.05
N THR A 83 -13.29 13.21 3.56
CA THR A 83 -12.55 12.06 3.01
C THR A 83 -11.08 12.41 2.76
N THR A 84 -10.42 13.01 3.77
CA THR A 84 -9.05 13.49 3.66
C THR A 84 -8.16 12.99 4.79
N MET A 85 -6.86 12.86 4.50
CA MET A 85 -5.82 12.49 5.45
C MET A 85 -4.66 13.47 5.36
N GLU A 86 -4.29 14.10 6.48
CA GLU A 86 -3.10 14.93 6.58
C GLU A 86 -1.88 14.04 6.86
N VAL A 87 -0.79 14.28 6.14
CA VAL A 87 0.42 13.47 6.21
C VAL A 87 1.68 14.33 6.25
N LEU A 88 2.72 13.82 6.89
CA LEU A 88 4.05 14.41 6.87
C LEU A 88 4.65 14.34 5.47
N PRO A 89 5.50 15.33 5.08
CA PRO A 89 6.25 15.26 3.84
C PRO A 89 7.25 14.11 3.88
N ALA A 90 7.39 13.41 2.77
CA ALA A 90 8.33 12.32 2.60
C ALA A 90 9.06 12.44 1.26
N LYS A 91 10.34 12.13 1.25
CA LYS A 91 11.10 11.93 0.04
C LYS A 91 11.10 10.45 -0.30
N VAL A 92 10.68 10.10 -1.50
CA VAL A 92 10.63 8.72 -1.96
C VAL A 92 12.01 8.21 -2.40
N PHE A 93 12.21 6.89 -2.38
CA PHE A 93 13.40 6.25 -2.94
C PHE A 93 13.34 6.27 -4.46
N GLY A 94 14.35 6.84 -5.10
CA GLY A 94 14.38 7.01 -6.55
C GLY A 94 13.19 7.83 -7.07
N ARG A 95 12.37 7.20 -7.90
CA ARG A 95 11.09 7.76 -8.40
C ARG A 95 9.85 7.16 -7.72
N GLY A 96 10.07 6.38 -6.68
CA GLY A 96 9.09 5.57 -5.96
C GLY A 96 9.34 4.08 -6.14
N LEU A 97 9.16 3.36 -5.05
CA LEU A 97 9.22 1.91 -5.00
C LEU A 97 7.91 1.37 -4.43
N GLU A 98 7.47 0.26 -4.97
CA GLU A 98 6.46 -0.57 -4.36
C GLU A 98 7.17 -1.71 -3.63
N VAL A 99 6.81 -1.95 -2.39
CA VAL A 99 7.34 -3.02 -1.56
C VAL A 99 6.20 -3.97 -1.24
N ILE A 100 6.25 -5.18 -1.77
CA ILE A 100 5.16 -6.14 -1.68
C ILE A 100 5.58 -7.26 -0.73
N CYS A 101 4.73 -7.58 0.25
CA CYS A 101 4.89 -8.76 1.10
C CYS A 101 3.79 -9.78 0.80
N ARG A 102 4.20 -11.05 0.65
CA ARG A 102 3.29 -12.12 0.22
C ARG A 102 3.31 -13.30 1.19
N HIS A 103 2.15 -13.71 1.63
CA HIS A 103 1.91 -14.95 2.35
C HIS A 103 1.47 -16.08 1.40
N LYS A 104 0.94 -15.73 0.22
CA LYS A 104 0.49 -16.69 -0.79
C LYS A 104 1.01 -16.29 -2.17
N ALA A 105 1.21 -17.30 -3.01
CA ALA A 105 1.64 -17.12 -4.40
C ALA A 105 0.46 -16.69 -5.28
N VAL A 106 0.24 -15.38 -5.40
CA VAL A 106 -0.84 -14.78 -6.20
C VAL A 106 -0.35 -13.60 -7.03
N GLY A 107 -1.19 -13.10 -7.92
CA GLY A 107 -0.96 -11.88 -8.70
C GLY A 107 0.31 -11.96 -9.55
N SER A 108 1.12 -10.89 -9.57
CA SER A 108 2.32 -10.80 -10.40
C SER A 108 3.39 -11.82 -10.03
N PHE A 109 3.47 -12.25 -8.76
CA PHE A 109 4.39 -13.30 -8.34
C PHE A 109 4.03 -14.64 -9.02
N TYR A 110 2.77 -15.07 -8.91
CA TYR A 110 2.32 -16.30 -9.55
C TYR A 110 2.48 -16.24 -11.07
N ARG A 111 2.10 -15.13 -11.72
CA ARG A 111 2.28 -14.97 -13.18
C ARG A 111 3.74 -15.10 -13.64
N ARG A 112 4.73 -14.69 -12.80
CA ARG A 112 6.16 -14.84 -13.12
C ARG A 112 6.71 -16.23 -12.87
N TYR A 113 6.13 -16.96 -11.92
CA TYR A 113 6.73 -18.20 -11.39
C TYR A 113 5.78 -19.40 -11.44
N SER A 114 4.73 -19.36 -12.27
CA SER A 114 3.71 -20.43 -12.38
C SER A 114 4.28 -21.80 -12.74
N ASP A 115 5.45 -21.85 -13.42
CA ASP A 115 6.13 -23.12 -13.75
C ASP A 115 6.81 -23.77 -12.53
N TYR A 116 6.95 -23.05 -11.42
CA TYR A 116 7.68 -23.49 -10.22
C TYR A 116 6.82 -23.59 -8.97
N ILE A 117 5.63 -22.99 -8.95
CA ILE A 117 4.78 -22.95 -7.77
C ILE A 117 3.31 -22.96 -8.18
N GLN A 118 2.46 -23.57 -7.34
CA GLN A 118 1.00 -23.53 -7.53
C GLN A 118 0.41 -22.21 -7.05
N GLU A 119 -0.67 -21.77 -7.68
CA GLU A 119 -1.42 -20.60 -7.21
C GLU A 119 -1.95 -20.82 -5.80
N GLY A 120 -1.84 -19.80 -4.96
CA GLY A 120 -2.26 -19.87 -3.56
C GLY A 120 -1.33 -20.63 -2.63
N ALA A 121 -0.20 -21.18 -3.12
CA ALA A 121 0.79 -21.85 -2.26
C ALA A 121 1.37 -20.87 -1.24
N ASP A 122 1.73 -21.40 -0.06
CA ASP A 122 2.29 -20.62 1.04
C ASP A 122 3.66 -20.03 0.71
N LEU A 123 3.85 -18.79 1.13
CA LEU A 123 5.11 -18.06 1.06
C LEU A 123 5.50 -17.56 2.47
N PRO A 124 6.79 -17.61 2.85
CA PRO A 124 7.24 -17.26 4.21
C PRO A 124 7.38 -15.74 4.38
N ALA A 125 6.29 -14.97 4.29
CA ALA A 125 6.31 -13.50 4.28
C ALA A 125 7.36 -12.95 3.29
N TYR A 126 7.29 -13.45 2.04
CA TYR A 126 8.23 -13.12 0.97
C TYR A 126 8.09 -11.64 0.59
N VAL A 127 9.21 -10.91 0.61
CA VAL A 127 9.26 -9.49 0.26
C VAL A 127 9.97 -9.30 -1.07
N GLU A 128 9.35 -8.54 -1.97
CA GLU A 128 9.94 -8.09 -3.23
C GLU A 128 9.70 -6.59 -3.44
N MET A 129 10.51 -5.98 -4.28
CA MET A 129 10.40 -4.56 -4.62
C MET A 129 10.30 -4.37 -6.13
N THR A 130 9.45 -3.43 -6.54
CA THR A 130 9.31 -3.01 -7.94
C THR A 130 9.51 -1.50 -8.05
N PHE A 131 9.94 -1.02 -9.21
CA PHE A 131 9.88 0.40 -9.52
C PHE A 131 8.44 0.80 -9.82
N LYS A 132 8.04 2.00 -9.41
CA LYS A 132 6.81 2.63 -9.89
C LYS A 132 7.04 3.19 -11.30
N ASP A 133 6.82 2.36 -12.30
CA ASP A 133 6.97 2.71 -13.71
C ASP A 133 5.89 1.99 -14.53
N ASP A 134 4.67 2.56 -14.49
CA ASP A 134 3.49 2.01 -15.18
C ASP A 134 3.79 1.69 -16.66
N ALA A 135 4.59 2.52 -17.33
CA ALA A 135 4.94 2.33 -18.74
C ALA A 135 5.80 1.09 -19.00
N LYS A 136 6.50 0.60 -17.98
CA LYS A 136 7.33 -0.61 -18.01
C LYS A 136 6.74 -1.79 -17.23
N GLY A 137 5.50 -1.65 -16.74
CA GLY A 137 4.80 -2.70 -15.99
C GLY A 137 5.41 -2.96 -14.60
N ASP A 138 5.88 -1.90 -13.92
CA ASP A 138 6.47 -1.93 -12.57
C ASP A 138 7.53 -3.04 -12.42
N PRO A 139 8.68 -2.88 -13.08
CA PRO A 139 9.68 -3.95 -13.18
C PRO A 139 10.25 -4.30 -11.81
N LEU A 140 10.36 -5.61 -11.56
CA LEU A 140 11.02 -6.15 -10.38
C LEU A 140 12.48 -5.69 -10.31
N VAL A 141 12.93 -5.30 -9.12
CA VAL A 141 14.31 -4.90 -8.87
C VAL A 141 14.90 -5.68 -7.70
N THR A 142 16.13 -6.15 -7.87
CA THR A 142 16.87 -6.86 -6.83
C THR A 142 17.53 -5.89 -5.84
N LYS A 143 17.86 -6.37 -4.64
CA LYS A 143 18.67 -5.62 -3.67
C LYS A 143 19.94 -5.05 -4.31
N ASP A 144 20.69 -5.89 -5.03
CA ASP A 144 21.93 -5.48 -5.67
C ASP A 144 21.69 -4.43 -6.76
N GLY A 145 20.57 -4.52 -7.48
CA GLY A 145 20.17 -3.52 -8.46
C GLY A 145 19.88 -2.16 -7.81
N LEU A 146 19.16 -2.12 -6.68
CA LEU A 146 18.87 -0.88 -5.94
C LEU A 146 20.15 -0.22 -5.42
N ILE A 147 21.11 -1.01 -4.92
CA ILE A 147 22.41 -0.53 -4.44
C ILE A 147 23.25 0.00 -5.61
N ALA A 148 23.36 -0.76 -6.69
CA ALA A 148 24.15 -0.37 -7.86
C ALA A 148 23.63 0.91 -8.53
N LEU A 149 22.33 1.17 -8.48
CA LEU A 149 21.69 2.39 -8.97
C LEU A 149 21.76 3.56 -7.98
N GLY A 150 22.31 3.37 -6.78
CA GLY A 150 22.38 4.38 -5.74
C GLY A 150 21.02 4.84 -5.20
N ILE A 151 19.99 3.98 -5.30
CA ILE A 151 18.62 4.29 -4.85
C ILE A 151 18.47 4.07 -3.35
N MET A 152 19.11 3.02 -2.81
CA MET A 152 19.17 2.76 -1.38
C MET A 152 20.46 2.02 -1.00
N THR A 153 20.79 2.04 0.29
CA THR A 153 21.88 1.25 0.84
C THR A 153 21.42 -0.17 1.18
N ALA A 154 22.39 -1.06 1.42
CA ALA A 154 22.09 -2.43 1.87
C ALA A 154 21.31 -2.45 3.20
N ASP A 155 21.69 -1.56 4.14
CA ASP A 155 21.02 -1.46 5.44
C ASP A 155 19.58 -0.94 5.30
N GLN A 156 19.37 0.10 4.47
CA GLN A 156 18.01 0.60 4.18
C GLN A 156 17.11 -0.49 3.57
N TYR A 157 17.66 -1.35 2.70
CA TYR A 157 16.90 -2.47 2.14
C TYR A 157 16.46 -3.46 3.23
N GLU A 158 17.38 -3.87 4.11
CA GLU A 158 17.05 -4.81 5.19
C GLU A 158 16.08 -4.19 6.21
N ASP A 159 16.24 -2.94 6.56
CA ASP A 159 15.33 -2.21 7.45
C ASP A 159 13.92 -2.14 6.87
N ILE A 160 13.78 -1.76 5.60
CA ILE A 160 12.47 -1.71 4.91
C ILE A 160 11.87 -3.10 4.83
N LYS A 161 12.65 -4.13 4.50
CA LYS A 161 12.18 -5.51 4.44
C LYS A 161 11.66 -5.99 5.79
N ALA A 162 12.41 -5.77 6.86
CA ALA A 162 11.99 -6.15 8.22
C ALA A 162 10.73 -5.37 8.66
N MET A 163 10.69 -4.06 8.42
CA MET A 163 9.53 -3.21 8.69
C MET A 163 8.30 -3.68 7.91
N THR A 164 8.47 -4.02 6.62
CA THR A 164 7.40 -4.56 5.78
C THR A 164 6.82 -5.85 6.35
N GLN A 165 7.67 -6.78 6.79
CA GLN A 165 7.21 -8.03 7.39
C GLN A 165 6.46 -7.80 8.72
N GLN A 166 6.93 -6.88 9.56
CA GLN A 166 6.25 -6.52 10.80
C GLN A 166 4.88 -5.89 10.55
N ILE A 167 4.78 -4.94 9.62
CA ILE A 167 3.51 -4.30 9.26
C ILE A 167 2.55 -5.33 8.66
N THR A 168 3.05 -6.18 7.76
CA THR A 168 2.24 -7.24 7.16
C THR A 168 1.67 -8.19 8.21
N GLN A 169 2.46 -8.53 9.24
CA GLN A 169 1.98 -9.37 10.34
C GLN A 169 0.85 -8.69 11.13
N ILE A 170 0.98 -7.37 11.42
CA ILE A 170 -0.09 -6.59 12.07
C ILE A 170 -1.38 -6.65 11.25
N VAL A 171 -1.29 -6.42 9.91
CA VAL A 171 -2.45 -6.48 9.03
C VAL A 171 -3.04 -7.89 8.97
N ALA A 172 -2.20 -8.91 8.84
CA ALA A 172 -2.62 -10.31 8.78
C ALA A 172 -3.33 -10.76 10.05
N ASP A 173 -2.83 -10.37 11.22
CA ASP A 173 -3.45 -10.70 12.51
C ASP A 173 -4.83 -10.06 12.66
N GLU A 174 -5.01 -8.81 12.21
CA GLU A 174 -6.30 -8.12 12.20
C GLU A 174 -7.31 -8.76 11.24
N MET A 175 -6.85 -9.20 10.06
CA MET A 175 -7.70 -9.94 9.11
C MET A 175 -8.11 -11.30 9.68
N LYS A 176 -7.15 -12.03 10.25
CA LYS A 176 -7.37 -13.35 10.86
C LYS A 176 -8.34 -13.28 12.04
N ALA A 177 -8.24 -12.26 12.90
CA ALA A 177 -9.16 -12.04 14.00
C ALA A 177 -10.62 -11.89 13.56
N ARG A 178 -10.84 -11.54 12.29
CA ARG A 178 -12.18 -11.38 11.65
C ARG A 178 -12.54 -12.52 10.69
N GLY A 179 -11.79 -13.63 10.75
CA GLY A 179 -12.04 -14.81 9.91
C GLY A 179 -11.69 -14.61 8.43
N MET A 180 -10.73 -13.71 8.15
CA MET A 180 -10.23 -13.43 6.81
C MET A 180 -8.73 -13.76 6.72
N GLU A 181 -8.22 -13.96 5.52
CA GLU A 181 -6.81 -14.29 5.26
C GLU A 181 -6.18 -13.27 4.32
N LEU A 182 -5.08 -12.65 4.78
CA LEU A 182 -4.27 -11.75 3.95
C LEU A 182 -3.34 -12.59 3.06
N TYR A 183 -3.48 -12.47 1.75
CA TYR A 183 -2.62 -13.18 0.79
C TYR A 183 -1.38 -12.37 0.43
N ASP A 184 -1.55 -11.09 0.09
CA ASP A 184 -0.46 -10.16 -0.14
C ASP A 184 -0.87 -8.71 0.13
N ILE A 185 0.14 -7.87 0.32
CA ILE A 185 -0.06 -6.43 0.51
C ILE A 185 1.13 -5.67 -0.06
N LYS A 186 0.83 -4.50 -0.65
CA LYS A 186 1.78 -3.55 -1.21
C LYS A 186 1.88 -2.32 -0.31
N PHE A 187 3.11 -1.89 -0.06
CA PHE A 187 3.44 -0.69 0.70
C PHE A 187 4.32 0.25 -0.12
N GLU A 188 4.33 1.51 0.30
CA GLU A 188 5.28 2.51 -0.16
C GLU A 188 6.04 3.09 1.03
N TYR A 189 7.31 3.42 0.82
CA TYR A 189 8.18 4.00 1.83
C TYR A 189 8.85 5.26 1.32
N GLY A 190 9.05 6.18 2.25
CA GLY A 190 9.84 7.38 2.05
C GLY A 190 10.69 7.65 3.28
N TYR A 191 11.41 8.75 3.27
CA TYR A 191 12.18 9.22 4.40
C TYR A 191 11.93 10.71 4.63
N ASP A 192 12.03 11.11 5.90
CA ASP A 192 11.86 12.50 6.32
C ASP A 192 13.15 13.32 6.10
N ALA A 193 13.13 14.58 6.57
CA ALA A 193 14.26 15.49 6.47
C ALA A 193 15.53 15.00 7.21
N ASP A 194 15.35 14.14 8.23
CA ASP A 194 16.43 13.54 9.00
C ASP A 194 16.94 12.22 8.41
N GLY A 195 16.38 11.79 7.26
CA GLY A 195 16.73 10.53 6.59
C GLY A 195 16.09 9.29 7.23
N LYS A 196 15.16 9.43 8.16
CA LYS A 196 14.48 8.31 8.80
C LYS A 196 13.37 7.78 7.92
N VAL A 197 13.41 6.47 7.67
CA VAL A 197 12.39 5.77 6.88
C VAL A 197 11.04 5.79 7.61
N MET A 198 9.97 5.95 6.86
CA MET A 198 8.59 5.83 7.32
C MET A 198 7.70 5.22 6.23
N LEU A 199 6.65 4.54 6.68
CA LEU A 199 5.60 4.06 5.80
C LEU A 199 4.77 5.25 5.29
N ILE A 200 4.51 5.27 4.00
CA ILE A 200 3.71 6.31 3.33
C ILE A 200 2.55 5.69 2.55
N ASP A 201 1.82 6.51 1.81
CA ASP A 201 0.65 6.17 1.00
C ASP A 201 -0.58 5.78 1.85
N GLU A 202 -1.24 4.69 1.55
CA GLU A 202 -2.42 4.18 2.25
C GLU A 202 -2.23 2.72 2.65
N ILE A 203 -3.05 2.25 3.59
CA ILE A 203 -3.24 0.82 3.86
C ILE A 203 -4.73 0.53 3.75
N ALA A 204 -5.13 0.03 2.62
CA ALA A 204 -6.54 -0.18 2.29
C ALA A 204 -6.73 -1.32 1.29
N SER A 205 -7.95 -1.58 0.92
CA SER A 205 -8.31 -2.62 -0.03
C SER A 205 -7.59 -2.52 -1.38
N GLY A 206 -7.24 -1.29 -1.81
CA GLY A 206 -6.47 -1.04 -3.05
C GLY A 206 -5.02 -1.51 -3.01
N ASN A 207 -4.50 -1.86 -1.84
CA ASN A 207 -3.12 -2.28 -1.66
C ASN A 207 -2.98 -3.77 -1.34
N MET A 208 -4.06 -4.50 -1.09
CA MET A 208 -4.00 -5.87 -0.58
C MET A 208 -4.99 -6.80 -1.26
N ARG A 209 -4.68 -8.10 -1.21
CA ARG A 209 -5.63 -9.17 -1.52
C ARG A 209 -5.97 -9.92 -0.25
N VAL A 210 -7.25 -9.87 0.11
CA VAL A 210 -7.81 -10.56 1.26
C VAL A 210 -8.82 -11.58 0.79
N TYR A 211 -8.82 -12.75 1.41
CA TYR A 211 -9.68 -13.87 1.08
C TYR A 211 -10.46 -14.33 2.30
N LYS A 212 -11.63 -14.90 2.07
CA LYS A 212 -12.42 -15.60 3.07
C LYS A 212 -12.92 -16.90 2.47
N ASP A 213 -12.69 -18.00 3.18
CA ASP A 213 -13.09 -19.35 2.72
C ASP A 213 -12.55 -19.68 1.30
N GLY A 214 -11.38 -19.15 0.95
CA GLY A 214 -10.73 -19.34 -0.34
C GLY A 214 -11.22 -18.42 -1.47
N GLU A 215 -12.17 -17.53 -1.20
CA GLU A 215 -12.70 -16.58 -2.18
C GLU A 215 -12.16 -15.16 -1.94
N TYR A 216 -11.79 -14.48 -3.02
CA TYR A 216 -11.35 -13.08 -2.97
C TYR A 216 -12.48 -12.15 -2.49
N ILE A 217 -12.14 -11.20 -1.63
CA ILE A 217 -13.09 -10.23 -1.08
C ILE A 217 -12.88 -8.87 -1.77
N ASP A 218 -13.93 -8.33 -2.39
CA ASP A 218 -13.91 -6.99 -2.97
C ASP A 218 -13.79 -5.88 -1.92
N PRO A 219 -13.37 -4.65 -2.32
CA PRO A 219 -13.10 -3.55 -1.39
C PRO A 219 -14.26 -3.20 -0.44
N MET A 220 -15.49 -3.16 -0.94
CA MET A 220 -16.65 -2.76 -0.13
C MET A 220 -17.05 -3.85 0.86
N THR A 221 -17.03 -5.11 0.41
CA THR A 221 -17.26 -6.28 1.27
C THR A 221 -16.15 -6.41 2.33
N LEU A 222 -14.89 -6.20 1.96
CA LEU A 222 -13.77 -6.21 2.90
C LEU A 222 -13.98 -5.19 4.02
N SER A 223 -14.28 -3.93 3.68
CA SER A 223 -14.53 -2.90 4.67
C SER A 223 -15.72 -3.24 5.58
N LYS A 224 -16.82 -3.73 5.01
CA LYS A 224 -17.99 -4.15 5.78
C LYS A 224 -17.68 -5.27 6.78
N LEU A 225 -16.93 -6.28 6.36
CA LEU A 225 -16.52 -7.40 7.24
C LEU A 225 -15.50 -6.97 8.28
N PHE A 226 -14.63 -6.02 7.93
CA PHE A 226 -13.57 -5.54 8.82
C PHE A 226 -14.10 -4.70 9.98
N PHE A 227 -15.14 -3.89 9.74
CA PHE A 227 -15.72 -2.99 10.74
C PHE A 227 -17.06 -3.48 11.32
N ALA A 228 -17.46 -4.73 11.08
CA ALA A 228 -18.69 -5.35 11.57
C ALA A 228 -18.73 -5.54 13.11
#